data_f73eb7341c65bfd3066e9d2e3f48a635
#
_entry.id   f73eb7341c65bfd3066e9d2e3f48a635
#
_cell.length_a   1.000
_cell.length_b   1.000
_cell.length_c   1.000
_cell.angle_alpha   90.00
_cell.angle_beta   90.00
_cell.angle_gamma   90.00
#
_symmetry.space_group_name_H-M   'P 1'
#
loop_
_entity.id
_entity.type
_entity.pdbx_description
1 polymer ?
#
loop_
_entity_poly.entity_id
_entity_poly.type
_entity_poly.pdbx_seq_one_letter_code
_entity_poly.pdbx_strand_id
1 'polypeptide(L)'
;MANPLNFYRKNTCTILLDLCDYEFNTGDTIYFTVKTAPDSDQSDNDALIKTNWTYGTDVVPDDNGTLELVVSATDTNIDYGTYFYDLKMVSADGNETTLLTGDITIMDVATLRV
;
A
#
# COMPACT_ATOMS: atom_id res chain seq x y z
N MET A 1 -0.65 12.57 11.62
CA MET A 1 0.70 12.78 11.07
C MET A 1 0.89 11.89 9.86
N ALA A 2 1.44 12.43 8.81
CA ALA A 2 1.68 11.66 7.60
C ALA A 2 2.82 10.65 7.78
N ASN A 3 2.70 9.52 7.12
CA ASN A 3 3.73 8.48 7.09
C ASN A 3 4.30 8.44 5.68
N PRO A 4 5.37 9.19 5.39
CA PRO A 4 5.87 9.30 4.02
C PRO A 4 6.44 7.98 3.52
N LEU A 5 6.14 7.66 2.26
CA LEU A 5 6.71 6.55 1.54
C LEU A 5 7.51 7.05 0.36
N ASN A 6 8.60 6.36 0.04
CA ASN A 6 9.44 6.67 -1.10
C ASN A 6 9.67 5.39 -1.90
N PHE A 7 9.15 5.35 -3.11
CA PHE A 7 9.29 4.20 -4.00
C PHE A 7 10.07 4.61 -5.23
N TYR A 8 10.88 3.69 -5.74
CA TYR A 8 11.48 3.86 -7.04
C TYR A 8 10.55 3.28 -8.10
N ARG A 9 10.32 4.06 -9.12
CA ARG A 9 9.53 3.71 -10.28
C ARG A 9 10.04 2.41 -10.90
N LYS A 10 9.12 1.52 -11.30
CA LYS A 10 9.44 0.23 -11.95
C LYS A 10 10.21 -0.76 -11.06
N ASN A 11 10.28 -0.49 -9.77
CA ASN A 11 10.92 -1.41 -8.81
C ASN A 11 9.86 -2.09 -7.95
N THR A 12 10.17 -3.29 -7.51
CA THR A 12 9.39 -3.95 -6.46
C THR A 12 9.71 -3.25 -5.15
N CYS A 13 8.69 -2.80 -4.45
CA CYS A 13 8.83 -2.08 -3.18
C CYS A 13 8.05 -2.80 -2.08
N THR A 14 8.49 -2.65 -0.85
CA THR A 14 7.86 -3.32 0.28
C THR A 14 7.45 -2.30 1.33
N ILE A 15 6.21 -2.43 1.83
CA ILE A 15 5.72 -1.66 2.96
C ILE A 15 5.75 -2.58 4.18
N LEU A 16 6.39 -2.14 5.26
CA LEU A 16 6.44 -2.90 6.50
C LEU A 16 5.38 -2.37 7.45
N LEU A 17 4.52 -3.26 7.93
CA LEU A 17 3.44 -2.93 8.85
C LEU A 17 3.62 -3.70 10.15
N ASP A 18 3.78 -2.98 11.26
CA ASP A 18 3.97 -3.57 12.57
C ASP A 18 2.62 -3.93 13.18
N LEU A 19 2.41 -5.21 13.47
CA LEU A 19 1.15 -5.71 14.02
C LEU A 19 0.97 -5.42 15.53
N CYS A 20 1.96 -4.88 16.20
CA CYS A 20 1.79 -4.46 17.60
C CYS A 20 0.70 -3.41 17.76
N ASP A 21 0.44 -2.64 16.71
CA ASP A 21 -0.53 -1.55 16.72
C ASP A 21 -1.90 -1.94 16.17
N TYR A 22 -2.03 -3.13 15.58
CA TYR A 22 -3.26 -3.55 14.87
C TYR A 22 -3.59 -5.00 15.13
N GLU A 23 -4.88 -5.33 15.10
CA GLU A 23 -5.35 -6.70 15.15
C GLU A 23 -5.90 -7.11 13.78
N PHE A 24 -5.41 -8.23 13.27
CA PHE A 24 -5.89 -8.81 12.03
C PHE A 24 -6.40 -10.21 12.27
N ASN A 25 -7.44 -10.58 11.51
CA ASN A 25 -7.99 -11.92 11.50
C ASN A 25 -7.85 -12.49 10.09
N THR A 26 -7.67 -13.80 10.00
CA THR A 26 -7.61 -14.48 8.71
C THR A 26 -8.84 -14.12 7.88
N GLY A 27 -8.62 -13.69 6.64
CA GLY A 27 -9.67 -13.23 5.75
C GLY A 27 -9.82 -11.73 5.66
N ASP A 28 -9.17 -10.95 6.56
CA ASP A 28 -9.14 -9.50 6.43
C ASP A 28 -8.34 -9.12 5.20
N THR A 29 -8.79 -8.11 4.48
CA THR A 29 -8.10 -7.64 3.27
C THR A 29 -7.51 -6.27 3.51
N ILE A 30 -6.24 -6.10 3.13
CA ILE A 30 -5.53 -4.82 3.23
C ILE A 30 -5.44 -4.23 1.83
N TYR A 31 -5.97 -3.03 1.66
CA TYR A 31 -5.96 -2.30 0.40
C TYR A 31 -4.93 -1.20 0.43
N PHE A 32 -4.14 -1.10 -0.62
CA PHE A 32 -3.19 -0.01 -0.84
C PHE A 32 -3.63 0.77 -2.08
N THR A 33 -3.90 2.06 -1.90
CA THR A 33 -4.42 2.91 -2.96
C THR A 33 -3.60 4.20 -3.03
N VAL A 34 -3.19 4.58 -4.24
CA VAL A 34 -2.44 5.81 -4.50
C VAL A 34 -3.24 6.67 -5.47
N LYS A 35 -3.48 7.92 -5.09
CA LYS A 35 -4.25 8.89 -5.87
C LYS A 35 -3.51 10.21 -5.97
N THR A 36 -3.91 11.04 -6.94
CA THR A 36 -3.32 12.37 -7.13
C THR A 36 -3.69 13.35 -6.01
N ALA A 37 -4.82 13.12 -5.33
CA ALA A 37 -5.30 13.97 -4.26
C ALA A 37 -5.97 13.12 -3.17
N PRO A 38 -5.94 13.57 -1.90
CA PRO A 38 -6.56 12.83 -0.80
C PRO A 38 -8.08 13.06 -0.81
N ASP A 39 -8.76 12.51 -1.81
CA ASP A 39 -10.20 12.71 -2.03
C ASP A 39 -10.92 11.37 -1.90
N SER A 40 -11.66 11.21 -0.81
CA SER A 40 -12.42 9.99 -0.54
C SER A 40 -13.63 9.82 -1.47
N ASP A 41 -14.04 10.90 -2.14
CA ASP A 41 -15.12 10.84 -3.11
C ASP A 41 -14.64 10.44 -4.50
N GLN A 42 -13.33 10.45 -4.73
CA GLN A 42 -12.76 9.97 -5.98
C GLN A 42 -12.81 8.45 -6.02
N SER A 43 -13.30 7.90 -7.12
CA SER A 43 -13.38 6.45 -7.29
C SER A 43 -12.00 5.81 -7.25
N ASP A 44 -11.90 4.64 -6.60
CA ASP A 44 -10.67 3.85 -6.62
C ASP A 44 -10.32 3.37 -8.03
N ASN A 45 -11.26 3.37 -8.96
CA ASN A 45 -10.98 3.04 -10.36
C ASN A 45 -10.05 4.05 -11.01
N ASP A 46 -9.98 5.27 -10.49
CA ASP A 46 -9.09 6.32 -10.97
C ASP A 46 -7.75 6.34 -10.25
N ALA A 47 -7.53 5.42 -9.31
CA ALA A 47 -6.28 5.34 -8.57
C ALA A 47 -5.11 4.95 -9.49
N LEU A 48 -3.95 5.54 -9.22
CA LEU A 48 -2.72 5.25 -9.98
C LEU A 48 -2.15 3.89 -9.60
N ILE A 49 -2.23 3.54 -8.32
CA ILE A 49 -1.89 2.22 -7.81
C ILE A 49 -3.08 1.73 -7.00
N LYS A 50 -3.44 0.47 -7.24
CA LYS A 50 -4.55 -0.16 -6.53
C LYS A 50 -4.22 -1.64 -6.39
N THR A 51 -3.85 -2.05 -5.19
CA THR A 51 -3.51 -3.44 -4.91
C THR A 51 -4.01 -3.83 -3.53
N ASN A 52 -4.06 -5.12 -3.26
CA ASN A 52 -4.53 -5.62 -1.98
C ASN A 52 -3.88 -6.96 -1.63
N TRP A 53 -3.97 -7.30 -0.35
CA TRP A 53 -3.46 -8.55 0.19
C TRP A 53 -4.47 -9.10 1.20
N THR A 54 -4.70 -10.40 1.18
CA THR A 54 -5.56 -11.07 2.15
C THR A 54 -4.70 -11.64 3.26
N TYR A 55 -5.00 -11.23 4.49
CA TYR A 55 -4.27 -11.71 5.68
C TYR A 55 -4.51 -13.21 5.88
N GLY A 56 -3.43 -13.93 6.10
CA GLY A 56 -3.49 -15.38 6.30
C GLY A 56 -3.36 -16.18 5.01
N THR A 57 -3.56 -15.55 3.84
CA THR A 57 -3.44 -16.20 2.52
C THR A 57 -2.29 -15.60 1.72
N ASP A 58 -2.33 -14.28 1.49
CA ASP A 58 -1.30 -13.58 0.71
C ASP A 58 -0.14 -13.12 1.59
N VAL A 59 -0.42 -12.77 2.84
CA VAL A 59 0.57 -12.26 3.77
C VAL A 59 0.35 -12.88 5.14
N VAL A 60 1.46 -13.16 5.82
CA VAL A 60 1.48 -13.59 7.22
C VAL A 60 2.60 -12.84 7.92
N PRO A 61 2.47 -12.57 9.24
CA PRO A 61 3.52 -11.85 9.94
C PRO A 61 4.78 -12.70 10.08
N ASP A 62 5.93 -12.04 10.12
CA ASP A 62 7.19 -12.70 10.43
C ASP A 62 7.31 -12.96 11.94
N ASP A 63 8.47 -13.47 12.39
CA ASP A 63 8.70 -13.80 13.80
C ASP A 63 8.65 -12.58 14.72
N ASN A 64 8.80 -11.38 14.17
CA ASN A 64 8.76 -10.12 14.91
C ASN A 64 7.39 -9.47 14.89
N GLY A 65 6.40 -10.08 14.25
CA GLY A 65 5.07 -9.53 14.11
C GLY A 65 4.96 -8.44 13.07
N THR A 66 5.80 -8.47 12.05
CA THR A 66 5.80 -7.50 10.95
C THR A 66 5.23 -8.13 9.69
N LEU A 67 4.28 -7.45 9.05
CA LEU A 67 3.80 -7.83 7.73
C LEU A 67 4.63 -7.14 6.66
N GLU A 68 5.00 -7.89 5.63
CA GLU A 68 5.63 -7.36 4.44
C GLU A 68 4.61 -7.29 3.32
N LEU A 69 4.26 -6.07 2.92
CA LEU A 69 3.30 -5.81 1.85
C LEU A 69 4.08 -5.46 0.59
N VAL A 70 4.19 -6.39 -0.34
CA VAL A 70 5.02 -6.23 -1.54
C VAL A 70 4.21 -5.60 -2.65
N VAL A 71 4.68 -4.46 -3.16
CA VAL A 71 4.09 -3.75 -4.29
C VAL A 71 4.94 -4.06 -5.52
N SER A 72 4.34 -4.64 -6.55
CA SER A 72 5.06 -5.12 -7.73
C SER A 72 5.67 -3.98 -8.55
N ALA A 73 6.70 -4.32 -9.34
CA ALA A 73 7.31 -3.37 -10.26
C ALA A 73 6.31 -2.87 -11.31
N THR A 74 5.32 -3.68 -11.66
CA THR A 74 4.26 -3.27 -12.57
C THR A 74 3.39 -2.20 -11.94
N ASP A 75 3.04 -2.35 -10.66
CA ASP A 75 2.21 -1.37 -9.95
C ASP A 75 2.95 -0.06 -9.71
N THR A 76 4.27 -0.09 -9.50
CA THR A 76 5.06 1.13 -9.30
C THR A 76 5.43 1.83 -10.61
N ASN A 77 5.04 1.27 -11.75
CA ASN A 77 5.30 1.86 -13.07
C ASN A 77 4.30 2.98 -13.37
N ILE A 78 4.40 4.06 -12.62
CA ILE A 78 3.63 5.28 -12.80
C ILE A 78 4.60 6.44 -12.93
N ASP A 79 4.11 7.60 -13.35
CA ASP A 79 4.96 8.78 -13.51
C ASP A 79 5.58 9.16 -12.16
N TYR A 80 6.83 9.63 -12.18
CA TYR A 80 7.46 10.13 -10.96
C TYR A 80 6.77 11.42 -10.50
N GLY A 81 6.75 11.62 -9.19
CA GLY A 81 6.07 12.75 -8.57
C GLY A 81 5.65 12.40 -7.15
N THR A 82 4.92 13.33 -6.54
CA THR A 82 4.37 13.14 -5.19
C THR A 82 2.87 12.97 -5.27
N TYR A 83 2.39 11.92 -4.61
CA TYR A 83 1.00 11.53 -4.59
C TYR A 83 0.55 11.29 -3.16
N PHE A 84 -0.69 10.84 -2.99
CA PHE A 84 -1.27 10.49 -1.69
C PHE A 84 -1.63 9.02 -1.67
N TYR A 85 -1.46 8.38 -0.51
CA TYR A 85 -1.81 6.98 -0.36
C TYR A 85 -2.57 6.74 0.93
N ASP A 86 -3.30 5.62 0.98
CA ASP A 86 -3.75 5.05 2.23
C ASP A 86 -3.58 3.53 2.22
N LEU A 87 -3.47 2.98 3.42
CA LEU A 87 -3.60 1.55 3.68
C LEU A 87 -4.86 1.38 4.50
N LYS A 88 -5.78 0.59 4.00
CA LYS A 88 -7.08 0.37 4.63
C LYS A 88 -7.30 -1.13 4.80
N MET A 89 -7.76 -1.54 5.98
CA MET A 89 -8.17 -2.92 6.22
C MET A 89 -9.69 -3.01 6.12
N VAL A 90 -10.17 -4.00 5.40
CA VAL A 90 -11.59 -4.35 5.35
C VAL A 90 -11.74 -5.74 5.94
N SER A 91 -12.49 -5.84 7.03
CA SER A 91 -12.72 -7.13 7.68
C SER A 91 -13.68 -7.99 6.85
N ALA A 92 -13.72 -9.29 7.16
CA ALA A 92 -14.65 -10.21 6.52
C ALA A 92 -16.12 -9.78 6.69
N ASP A 93 -16.41 -9.05 7.76
CA ASP A 93 -17.75 -8.51 8.05
C ASP A 93 -18.03 -7.18 7.31
N GLY A 94 -17.05 -6.65 6.56
CA GLY A 94 -17.22 -5.43 5.80
C GLY A 94 -16.86 -4.15 6.55
N ASN A 95 -16.32 -4.24 7.76
CA ASN A 95 -15.88 -3.07 8.51
C ASN A 95 -14.55 -2.55 7.95
N GLU A 96 -14.44 -1.24 7.79
CA GLU A 96 -13.27 -0.60 7.20
C GLU A 96 -12.51 0.20 8.25
N THR A 97 -11.19 0.06 8.25
CA THR A 97 -10.30 0.79 9.16
C THR A 97 -9.11 1.31 8.36
N THR A 98 -8.86 2.62 8.43
CA THR A 98 -7.66 3.20 7.81
C THR A 98 -6.47 2.97 8.74
N LEU A 99 -5.46 2.27 8.24
CA LEU A 99 -4.27 1.91 9.02
C LEU A 99 -3.21 2.99 8.94
N LEU A 100 -2.90 3.45 7.74
CA LEU A 100 -1.91 4.50 7.48
C LEU A 100 -2.42 5.38 6.36
N THR A 101 -2.01 6.65 6.41
CA THR A 101 -2.24 7.58 5.32
C THR A 101 -1.05 8.56 5.25
N GLY A 102 -0.78 9.11 4.08
CA GLY A 102 0.31 10.06 3.93
C GLY A 102 0.65 10.34 2.49
N ASP A 103 1.82 10.96 2.31
CA ASP A 103 2.36 11.25 0.99
C ASP A 103 3.23 10.10 0.51
N ILE A 104 3.20 9.85 -0.78
CA ILE A 104 4.11 8.90 -1.42
C ILE A 104 4.82 9.60 -2.56
N THR A 105 6.14 9.50 -2.56
CA THR A 105 6.98 10.03 -3.63
C THR A 105 7.47 8.89 -4.50
N ILE A 106 7.17 8.98 -5.79
CA ILE A 106 7.67 8.03 -6.78
C ILE A 106 8.87 8.69 -7.44
N MET A 107 10.02 8.06 -7.30
CA MET A 107 11.29 8.58 -7.81
C MET A 107 11.65 7.87 -9.11
N ASP A 108 12.21 8.64 -10.04
CA ASP A 108 12.70 8.05 -11.28
C ASP A 108 14.04 7.34 -11.05
N VAL A 109 14.42 6.48 -11.97
CA VAL A 109 15.66 5.70 -11.89
C VAL A 109 16.53 5.96 -13.11
N ALA A 110 17.84 5.93 -12.90
CA ALA A 110 18.80 6.11 -13.99
C ALA A 110 18.97 4.84 -14.81
N THR A 111 18.86 3.68 -14.16
CA THR A 111 19.03 2.38 -14.83
C THR A 111 17.69 1.80 -15.19
N LEU A 112 17.48 1.52 -16.47
CA LEU A 112 16.30 0.83 -16.97
C LEU A 112 16.73 -0.52 -17.53
N ARG A 113 16.26 -1.57 -16.89
CA ARG A 113 16.51 -2.95 -17.35
C ARG A 113 15.30 -3.44 -18.12
N VAL A 114 15.56 -3.84 -19.33
CA VAL A 114 14.52 -4.30 -20.26
C VAL A 114 14.76 -5.74 -20.67
#